data_64aeaf45a89bdb4128ac6bf768e3185d
#
_entry.id   64aeaf45a89bdb4128ac6bf768e3185d
#
_cell.length_a   1.000
_cell.length_b   1.000
_cell.length_c   1.000
_cell.angle_alpha   90.00
_cell.angle_beta   90.00
_cell.angle_gamma   90.00
#
_symmetry.space_group_name_H-M   'P 1'
#
loop_
_entity.id
_entity.type
_entity.pdbx_description
1 polymer ?
#
loop_
_entity_poly.entity_id
_entity_poly.type
_entity_poly.pdbx_seq_one_letter_code
_entity_poly.pdbx_strand_id
1 'polypeptide(L)'
;MRLPALAFALALLLPAAPALGGDELVGHAEARALLGKPNVRFVWADSEKEFTKAHLPGSVVAYAHDLHLLDDVKACQGLPMCEQRAAGLIGGELGIDAATEVVVYDLGAGANASGTWFFLKLFGVRSVRILDGGLATWKAHGGPLEAGQPAKVAAKAFTPAVDRTMIATVDQVKKATGDPAHYLILDARQTLDEYSGKALQTALASTDKEITVKRGGAIPGAVFSPWTRYAGNKDGQADKPTLRDPPELQKQLEKLKKNGYAPDKTVISYCHVGLGRGSFQYLALKRAGHQDVRVYVGSWDEWGNDPSLPLAALP
;
A
#
# COMPACT_ATOMS: atom_id res chain seq x y z
N MET A 1 32.79 49.75 28.34
CA MET A 1 32.32 48.38 28.62
C MET A 1 31.15 48.06 27.71
N ARG A 2 31.35 47.20 26.71
CA ARG A 2 30.28 46.74 25.79
C ARG A 2 29.91 45.32 26.20
N LEU A 3 28.64 45.08 26.58
CA LEU A 3 28.09 43.77 26.90
C LEU A 3 27.78 43.00 25.57
N PRO A 4 28.09 41.73 25.49
CA PRO A 4 27.72 40.93 24.33
C PRO A 4 26.23 40.50 24.40
N ALA A 5 25.50 40.67 23.30
CA ALA A 5 24.13 40.16 23.14
C ALA A 5 24.19 38.66 22.93
N LEU A 6 23.64 37.90 23.85
CA LEU A 6 23.36 36.48 23.67
C LEU A 6 22.14 36.33 22.78
N ALA A 7 22.34 35.80 21.56
CA ALA A 7 21.28 35.33 20.67
C ALA A 7 20.80 33.95 21.17
N PHE A 8 19.60 33.87 21.72
CA PHE A 8 18.91 32.60 21.95
C PHE A 8 18.35 32.06 20.62
N ALA A 9 18.94 31.02 20.11
CA ALA A 9 18.37 30.26 19.02
C ALA A 9 17.19 29.43 19.55
N LEU A 10 15.97 29.84 19.24
CA LEU A 10 14.74 29.09 19.51
C LEU A 10 14.69 27.92 18.51
N ALA A 11 15.09 26.74 18.92
CA ALA A 11 14.88 25.50 18.15
C ALA A 11 13.37 25.19 18.13
N LEU A 12 12.72 25.43 16.99
CA LEU A 12 11.36 24.96 16.72
C LEU A 12 11.41 23.43 16.68
N LEU A 13 11.01 22.80 17.77
CA LEU A 13 10.66 21.38 17.80
C LEU A 13 9.38 21.19 16.95
N LEU A 14 9.55 20.81 15.70
CA LEU A 14 8.45 20.27 14.89
C LEU A 14 7.91 19.03 15.62
N PRO A 15 6.59 18.91 15.82
CA PRO A 15 6.03 17.69 16.38
C PRO A 15 6.37 16.54 15.46
N ALA A 16 7.02 15.51 15.98
CA ALA A 16 7.22 14.26 15.26
C ALA A 16 5.84 13.74 14.84
N ALA A 17 5.68 13.45 13.54
CA ALA A 17 4.48 12.78 13.07
C ALA A 17 4.30 11.50 13.89
N PRO A 18 3.07 11.18 14.35
CA PRO A 18 2.86 9.99 15.15
C PRO A 18 3.33 8.79 14.33
N ALA A 19 4.21 7.99 14.93
CA ALA A 19 4.50 6.66 14.41
C ALA A 19 3.16 5.96 14.19
N LEU A 20 2.98 5.23 13.07
CA LEU A 20 1.83 4.36 12.90
C LEU A 20 1.83 3.41 14.11
N GLY A 21 1.03 3.72 15.11
CA GLY A 21 0.95 2.95 16.34
C GLY A 21 -0.01 1.81 16.10
N GLY A 22 0.46 0.59 15.91
CA GLY A 22 -0.22 -0.69 16.11
C GLY A 22 -1.66 -0.95 15.64
N ASP A 23 -2.36 0.07 15.15
CA ASP A 23 -3.81 0.06 14.87
C ASP A 23 -4.20 -0.25 13.42
N GLU A 24 -3.23 -0.59 12.54
CA GLU A 24 -3.53 -0.84 11.13
C GLU A 24 -4.15 -2.21 10.88
N LEU A 25 -4.03 -3.13 11.83
CA LEU A 25 -4.63 -4.46 11.77
C LEU A 25 -5.76 -4.59 12.80
N VAL A 26 -6.80 -5.31 12.41
CA VAL A 26 -7.92 -5.68 13.29
C VAL A 26 -8.08 -7.19 13.30
N GLY A 27 -8.16 -7.79 14.50
CA GLY A 27 -8.37 -9.22 14.65
C GLY A 27 -9.81 -9.65 14.30
N HIS A 28 -9.99 -10.92 13.96
CA HIS A 28 -11.30 -11.46 13.56
C HIS A 28 -12.41 -11.28 14.63
N ALA A 29 -12.09 -11.39 15.92
CA ALA A 29 -13.05 -11.23 17.01
C ALA A 29 -13.58 -9.79 17.10
N GLU A 30 -12.68 -8.80 17.02
CA GLU A 30 -13.04 -7.39 17.02
C GLU A 30 -13.80 -7.02 15.74
N ALA A 31 -13.30 -7.45 14.56
CA ALA A 31 -13.99 -7.23 13.30
C ALA A 31 -15.42 -7.82 13.31
N ARG A 32 -15.61 -8.98 13.93
CA ARG A 32 -16.95 -9.59 14.10
C ARG A 32 -17.88 -8.70 14.94
N ALA A 33 -17.38 -8.04 15.97
CA ALA A 33 -18.15 -7.11 16.77
C ALA A 33 -18.51 -5.81 16.03
N LEU A 34 -17.87 -5.54 14.89
CA LEU A 34 -18.16 -4.40 14.01
C LEU A 34 -19.23 -4.69 12.96
N LEU A 35 -19.56 -5.96 12.69
CA LEU A 35 -20.58 -6.32 11.68
C LEU A 35 -21.91 -5.65 11.97
N GLY A 36 -22.55 -5.14 10.92
CA GLY A 36 -23.87 -4.52 10.98
C GLY A 36 -23.93 -3.15 11.66
N LYS A 37 -22.81 -2.60 12.14
CA LYS A 37 -22.79 -1.23 12.69
C LYS A 37 -22.96 -0.20 11.56
N PRO A 38 -23.83 0.81 11.72
CA PRO A 38 -24.20 1.71 10.61
C PRO A 38 -23.06 2.60 10.09
N ASN A 39 -22.06 2.89 10.91
CA ASN A 39 -20.88 3.68 10.56
C ASN A 39 -19.65 2.84 10.21
N VAL A 40 -19.80 1.53 10.05
CA VAL A 40 -18.72 0.61 9.68
C VAL A 40 -18.89 0.18 8.23
N ARG A 41 -17.80 0.08 7.50
CA ARG A 41 -17.74 -0.40 6.13
C ARG A 41 -16.71 -1.50 6.01
N PHE A 42 -17.14 -2.70 5.60
CA PHE A 42 -16.24 -3.76 5.17
C PHE A 42 -15.97 -3.62 3.67
N VAL A 43 -14.69 -3.61 3.30
CA VAL A 43 -14.24 -3.42 1.91
C VAL A 43 -13.40 -4.61 1.47
N TRP A 44 -13.90 -5.32 0.49
CA TRP A 44 -13.18 -6.38 -0.18
C TRP A 44 -12.17 -5.81 -1.16
N ALA A 45 -10.92 -6.23 -1.07
CA ALA A 45 -9.80 -5.68 -1.81
C ALA A 45 -9.26 -6.60 -2.92
N ASP A 46 -9.92 -7.70 -3.20
CA ASP A 46 -9.56 -8.65 -4.25
C ASP A 46 -10.59 -8.64 -5.39
N SER A 47 -10.45 -9.54 -6.37
CA SER A 47 -11.31 -9.58 -7.54
C SER A 47 -12.79 -9.82 -7.21
N GLU A 48 -13.69 -9.25 -8.01
CA GLU A 48 -15.13 -9.45 -7.88
C GLU A 48 -15.51 -10.91 -8.07
N LYS A 49 -14.79 -11.65 -8.93
CA LYS A 49 -14.99 -13.09 -9.12
C LYS A 49 -14.83 -13.90 -7.83
N GLU A 50 -13.87 -13.55 -6.99
CA GLU A 50 -13.71 -14.24 -5.70
C GLU A 50 -14.72 -13.74 -4.67
N PHE A 51 -15.09 -12.46 -4.71
CA PHE A 51 -16.12 -11.86 -3.88
C PHE A 51 -17.46 -12.60 -4.00
N THR A 52 -17.90 -12.86 -5.24
CA THR A 52 -19.21 -13.52 -5.49
C THR A 52 -19.31 -14.91 -4.90
N LYS A 53 -18.18 -15.58 -4.63
CA LYS A 53 -18.16 -16.91 -4.02
C LYS A 53 -18.38 -16.87 -2.51
N ALA A 54 -17.72 -15.95 -1.81
CA ALA A 54 -17.87 -15.79 -0.37
C ALA A 54 -17.22 -14.47 0.09
N HIS A 55 -17.95 -13.70 0.91
CA HIS A 55 -17.47 -12.45 1.49
C HIS A 55 -18.11 -12.20 2.88
N LEU A 56 -17.60 -11.23 3.61
CA LEU A 56 -18.18 -10.81 4.88
C LEU A 56 -19.50 -10.07 4.62
N PRO A 57 -20.52 -10.24 5.47
CA PRO A 57 -21.84 -9.63 5.29
C PRO A 57 -21.79 -8.11 5.13
N GLY A 58 -22.54 -7.60 4.17
CA GLY A 58 -22.66 -6.17 3.90
C GLY A 58 -21.42 -5.50 3.30
N SER A 59 -20.48 -6.28 2.76
CA SER A 59 -19.25 -5.75 2.15
C SER A 59 -19.50 -5.10 0.79
N VAL A 60 -18.67 -4.10 0.50
CA VAL A 60 -18.52 -3.50 -0.83
C VAL A 60 -17.17 -3.91 -1.43
N VAL A 61 -16.98 -3.68 -2.74
CA VAL A 61 -15.74 -4.06 -3.45
C VAL A 61 -14.95 -2.83 -3.83
N ALA A 62 -13.64 -2.86 -3.54
CA ALA A 62 -12.65 -1.92 -4.06
C ALA A 62 -11.34 -2.68 -4.29
N TYR A 63 -11.22 -3.34 -5.43
CA TYR A 63 -10.04 -4.13 -5.77
C TYR A 63 -8.82 -3.25 -5.98
N ALA A 64 -7.73 -3.53 -5.27
CA ALA A 64 -6.53 -2.70 -5.26
C ALA A 64 -6.00 -2.34 -6.66
N HIS A 65 -6.04 -3.28 -7.60
CA HIS A 65 -5.53 -3.05 -8.94
C HIS A 65 -6.47 -2.22 -9.83
N ASP A 66 -7.76 -2.16 -9.52
CA ASP A 66 -8.72 -1.28 -10.22
C ASP A 66 -8.63 0.16 -9.72
N LEU A 67 -8.02 0.36 -8.55
CA LEU A 67 -7.76 1.69 -7.99
C LEU A 67 -6.52 2.37 -8.60
N HIS A 68 -5.71 1.65 -9.39
CA HIS A 68 -4.56 2.17 -10.11
C HIS A 68 -4.92 2.47 -11.56
N LEU A 69 -4.93 3.74 -11.92
CA LEU A 69 -5.19 4.22 -13.27
C LEU A 69 -3.95 4.94 -13.78
N LEU A 70 -3.21 4.32 -14.71
CA LEU A 70 -1.91 4.86 -15.17
C LEU A 70 -2.05 6.25 -15.81
N ASP A 71 -3.15 6.55 -16.49
CA ASP A 71 -3.41 7.87 -17.05
C ASP A 71 -3.62 8.91 -15.93
N ASP A 72 -4.32 8.55 -14.85
CA ASP A 72 -4.47 9.42 -13.69
C ASP A 72 -3.14 9.61 -12.95
N VAL A 73 -2.30 8.56 -12.85
CA VAL A 73 -0.94 8.67 -12.26
C VAL A 73 -0.14 9.75 -12.97
N LYS A 74 -0.18 9.78 -14.30
CA LYS A 74 0.50 10.78 -15.12
C LYS A 74 -0.15 12.16 -15.01
N ALA A 75 -1.47 12.23 -15.08
CA ALA A 75 -2.22 13.50 -15.09
C ALA A 75 -2.27 14.17 -13.70
N CYS A 76 -2.29 13.38 -12.62
CA CYS A 76 -2.53 13.86 -11.26
C CYS A 76 -1.30 13.72 -10.34
N GLN A 77 -0.11 13.90 -10.91
CA GLN A 77 1.16 13.99 -10.17
C GLN A 77 1.42 12.77 -9.25
N GLY A 78 1.29 11.57 -9.81
CA GLY A 78 1.59 10.32 -9.12
C GLY A 78 0.45 9.77 -8.25
N LEU A 79 -0.73 10.39 -8.24
CA LEU A 79 -1.90 9.82 -7.56
C LEU A 79 -2.42 8.62 -8.36
N PRO A 80 -2.82 7.53 -7.69
CA PRO A 80 -3.38 6.35 -8.38
C PRO A 80 -4.69 6.65 -9.11
N MET A 81 -5.39 7.70 -8.68
CA MET A 81 -6.64 8.21 -9.22
C MET A 81 -6.72 9.70 -8.96
N CYS A 82 -7.27 10.49 -9.89
CA CYS A 82 -7.48 11.91 -9.68
C CYS A 82 -8.50 12.17 -8.56
N GLU A 83 -8.31 13.24 -7.78
CA GLU A 83 -9.08 13.52 -6.55
C GLU A 83 -10.59 13.50 -6.74
N GLN A 84 -11.10 14.09 -7.85
CA GLN A 84 -12.54 14.11 -8.11
C GLN A 84 -13.12 12.70 -8.31
N ARG A 85 -12.39 11.83 -9.02
CA ARG A 85 -12.77 10.44 -9.24
C ARG A 85 -12.70 9.65 -7.95
N ALA A 86 -11.62 9.84 -7.17
CA ALA A 86 -11.48 9.21 -5.86
C ALA A 86 -12.59 9.62 -4.90
N ALA A 87 -13.02 10.89 -4.91
CA ALA A 87 -14.17 11.35 -4.12
C ALA A 87 -15.46 10.64 -4.51
N GLY A 88 -15.71 10.48 -5.82
CA GLY A 88 -16.87 9.75 -6.34
C GLY A 88 -16.88 8.29 -5.93
N LEU A 89 -15.74 7.61 -6.04
CA LEU A 89 -15.59 6.23 -5.60
C LEU A 89 -15.77 6.09 -4.08
N ILE A 90 -14.98 6.82 -3.29
CA ILE A 90 -14.96 6.68 -1.82
C ILE A 90 -16.33 7.05 -1.22
N GLY A 91 -16.86 8.20 -1.54
CA GLY A 91 -18.15 8.65 -1.01
C GLY A 91 -19.33 8.05 -1.75
N GLY A 92 -19.31 8.08 -3.08
CA GLY A 92 -20.44 7.69 -3.92
C GLY A 92 -20.66 6.18 -3.96
N GLU A 93 -19.63 5.41 -4.27
CA GLU A 93 -19.77 3.97 -4.50
C GLU A 93 -19.56 3.15 -3.22
N LEU A 94 -18.54 3.52 -2.41
CA LEU A 94 -18.23 2.77 -1.18
C LEU A 94 -19.04 3.27 0.04
N GLY A 95 -19.72 4.42 -0.06
CA GLY A 95 -20.50 4.99 1.03
C GLY A 95 -19.65 5.35 2.26
N ILE A 96 -18.45 5.87 2.03
CA ILE A 96 -17.46 6.23 3.07
C ILE A 96 -17.41 7.76 3.22
N ASP A 97 -17.47 8.24 4.46
CA ASP A 97 -17.26 9.63 4.85
C ASP A 97 -16.22 9.74 5.98
N ALA A 98 -16.04 10.94 6.51
CA ALA A 98 -15.06 11.21 7.58
C ALA A 98 -15.36 10.47 8.91
N ALA A 99 -16.59 10.02 9.13
CA ALA A 99 -17.04 9.32 10.34
C ALA A 99 -17.07 7.79 10.16
N THR A 100 -16.82 7.29 8.94
CA THR A 100 -16.88 5.86 8.64
C THR A 100 -15.61 5.17 9.11
N GLU A 101 -15.77 4.11 9.89
CA GLU A 101 -14.72 3.14 10.20
C GLU A 101 -14.68 2.09 9.09
N VAL A 102 -13.49 1.85 8.53
CA VAL A 102 -13.31 0.94 7.41
C VAL A 102 -12.46 -0.25 7.81
N VAL A 103 -12.93 -1.44 7.48
CA VAL A 103 -12.17 -2.70 7.59
C VAL A 103 -11.97 -3.26 6.18
N VAL A 104 -10.72 -3.22 5.72
CA VAL A 104 -10.32 -3.75 4.41
C VAL A 104 -9.85 -5.19 4.57
N TYR A 105 -10.20 -6.07 3.64
CA TYR A 105 -9.75 -7.46 3.67
C TYR A 105 -9.61 -8.04 2.25
N ASP A 106 -8.74 -9.05 2.13
CA ASP A 106 -8.57 -9.85 0.92
C ASP A 106 -8.71 -11.35 1.26
N LEU A 107 -8.26 -12.21 0.36
CA LEU A 107 -8.28 -13.67 0.58
C LEU A 107 -7.49 -14.14 1.81
N GLY A 108 -6.47 -13.36 2.25
CA GLY A 108 -5.69 -13.66 3.44
C GLY A 108 -4.20 -13.33 3.35
N ALA A 109 -3.65 -13.11 2.16
CA ALA A 109 -2.23 -12.76 2.00
C ALA A 109 -1.91 -11.31 2.38
N GLY A 110 -2.90 -10.42 2.32
CA GLY A 110 -2.82 -9.03 2.77
C GLY A 110 -2.26 -8.04 1.75
N ALA A 111 -1.73 -8.49 0.63
CA ALA A 111 -1.14 -7.59 -0.36
C ALA A 111 -2.19 -6.68 -1.00
N ASN A 112 -3.32 -7.23 -1.45
CA ASN A 112 -4.40 -6.46 -2.04
C ASN A 112 -5.10 -5.59 -0.99
N ALA A 113 -5.34 -6.13 0.22
CA ALA A 113 -5.88 -5.36 1.34
C ALA A 113 -5.01 -4.14 1.68
N SER A 114 -3.68 -4.30 1.66
CA SER A 114 -2.73 -3.19 1.86
C SER A 114 -2.80 -2.15 0.75
N GLY A 115 -3.07 -2.56 -0.49
CA GLY A 115 -3.26 -1.65 -1.62
C GLY A 115 -4.48 -0.75 -1.45
N THR A 116 -5.62 -1.35 -1.13
CA THR A 116 -6.88 -0.62 -0.88
C THR A 116 -6.79 0.22 0.40
N TRP A 117 -6.18 -0.32 1.47
CA TRP A 117 -5.90 0.43 2.69
C TRP A 117 -5.05 1.68 2.40
N PHE A 118 -3.97 1.51 1.64
CA PHE A 118 -3.08 2.62 1.25
C PHE A 118 -3.82 3.69 0.43
N PHE A 119 -4.63 3.26 -0.55
CA PHE A 119 -5.46 4.17 -1.34
C PHE A 119 -6.38 5.01 -0.44
N LEU A 120 -7.13 4.37 0.45
CA LEU A 120 -8.05 5.08 1.35
C LEU A 120 -7.31 6.03 2.29
N LYS A 121 -6.17 5.61 2.85
CA LYS A 121 -5.32 6.47 3.70
C LYS A 121 -4.76 7.65 2.94
N LEU A 122 -4.26 7.42 1.72
CA LEU A 122 -3.71 8.46 0.83
C LEU A 122 -4.72 9.58 0.56
N PHE A 123 -5.99 9.23 0.35
CA PHE A 123 -7.06 10.20 0.12
C PHE A 123 -7.71 10.76 1.40
N GLY A 124 -7.20 10.40 2.58
CA GLY A 124 -7.59 11.03 3.85
C GLY A 124 -8.72 10.33 4.61
N VAL A 125 -9.04 9.06 4.29
CA VAL A 125 -9.93 8.27 5.15
C VAL A 125 -9.20 7.97 6.47
N ARG A 126 -9.73 8.47 7.58
CA ARG A 126 -9.01 8.47 8.87
C ARG A 126 -8.93 7.11 9.51
N SER A 127 -10.07 6.43 9.64
CA SER A 127 -10.19 5.14 10.32
C SER A 127 -10.24 4.01 9.29
N VAL A 128 -9.07 3.46 8.94
CA VAL A 128 -8.95 2.32 8.02
C VAL A 128 -8.03 1.28 8.63
N ARG A 129 -8.52 0.06 8.77
CA ARG A 129 -7.76 -1.09 9.28
C ARG A 129 -7.88 -2.28 8.32
N ILE A 130 -6.91 -3.18 8.37
CA ILE A 130 -6.89 -4.42 7.59
C ILE A 130 -7.28 -5.57 8.51
N LEU A 131 -8.21 -6.43 8.06
CA LEU A 131 -8.54 -7.66 8.77
C LEU A 131 -7.34 -8.62 8.74
N ASP A 132 -6.79 -8.90 9.91
CA ASP A 132 -5.61 -9.73 10.03
C ASP A 132 -5.89 -11.18 9.60
N GLY A 133 -5.07 -11.71 8.66
CA GLY A 133 -5.28 -13.00 8.03
C GLY A 133 -6.49 -13.07 7.08
N GLY A 134 -7.19 -11.97 6.84
CA GLY A 134 -8.24 -11.80 5.82
C GLY A 134 -9.38 -12.83 5.89
N LEU A 135 -9.98 -13.12 4.74
CA LEU A 135 -11.10 -14.07 4.62
C LEU A 135 -10.73 -15.49 5.07
N ALA A 136 -9.47 -15.91 4.90
CA ALA A 136 -9.03 -17.25 5.31
C ALA A 136 -9.16 -17.44 6.82
N THR A 137 -8.62 -16.52 7.62
CA THR A 137 -8.74 -16.55 9.09
C THR A 137 -10.18 -16.34 9.55
N TRP A 138 -10.92 -15.43 8.90
CA TRP A 138 -12.34 -15.22 9.19
C TRP A 138 -13.16 -16.48 9.08
N LYS A 139 -12.98 -17.27 8.01
CA LYS A 139 -13.63 -18.56 7.79
C LYS A 139 -13.24 -19.60 8.84
N ALA A 140 -11.96 -19.68 9.17
CA ALA A 140 -11.45 -20.64 10.16
C ALA A 140 -12.07 -20.43 11.55
N HIS A 141 -12.40 -19.18 11.89
CA HIS A 141 -13.08 -18.83 13.14
C HIS A 141 -14.60 -18.78 13.05
N GLY A 142 -15.20 -19.39 12.01
CA GLY A 142 -16.64 -19.50 11.87
C GLY A 142 -17.36 -18.15 11.73
N GLY A 143 -16.69 -17.17 11.14
CA GLY A 143 -17.29 -15.86 10.82
C GLY A 143 -18.43 -16.02 9.80
N PRO A 144 -19.53 -15.26 9.93
CA PRO A 144 -20.64 -15.32 8.97
C PRO A 144 -20.19 -14.88 7.58
N LEU A 145 -20.79 -15.48 6.56
CA LEU A 145 -20.47 -15.23 5.15
C LEU A 145 -21.74 -15.00 4.35
N GLU A 146 -21.59 -14.20 3.32
CA GLU A 146 -22.55 -14.02 2.23
C GLU A 146 -21.90 -14.42 0.91
N ALA A 147 -22.71 -14.59 -0.14
CA ALA A 147 -22.31 -14.83 -1.50
C ALA A 147 -23.15 -13.96 -2.45
N GLY A 148 -22.66 -13.72 -3.65
CA GLY A 148 -23.36 -12.93 -4.66
C GLY A 148 -22.83 -11.50 -4.78
N GLN A 149 -23.72 -10.55 -5.10
CA GLN A 149 -23.33 -9.19 -5.44
C GLN A 149 -22.95 -8.33 -4.23
N PRO A 150 -22.11 -7.29 -4.41
CA PRO A 150 -21.77 -6.34 -3.36
C PRO A 150 -22.99 -5.64 -2.77
N ALA A 151 -22.91 -5.27 -1.49
CA ALA A 151 -23.94 -4.52 -0.83
C ALA A 151 -24.20 -3.17 -1.53
N LYS A 152 -25.48 -2.85 -1.74
CA LYS A 152 -25.87 -1.51 -2.16
C LYS A 152 -25.83 -0.58 -0.94
N VAL A 153 -25.03 0.46 -1.02
CA VAL A 153 -24.84 1.42 0.07
C VAL A 153 -25.29 2.81 -0.36
N ALA A 154 -25.76 3.60 0.60
CA ALA A 154 -26.09 5.00 0.32
C ALA A 154 -24.82 5.80 0.06
N ALA A 155 -24.85 6.63 -0.98
CA ALA A 155 -23.77 7.56 -1.25
C ALA A 155 -23.63 8.57 -0.12
N LYS A 156 -22.38 8.93 0.18
CA LYS A 156 -22.02 9.93 1.18
C LYS A 156 -21.13 11.00 0.54
N ALA A 157 -21.13 12.19 1.11
CA ALA A 157 -20.21 13.24 0.70
C ALA A 157 -18.81 12.91 1.26
N PHE A 158 -17.82 12.91 0.37
CA PHE A 158 -16.41 12.74 0.75
C PHE A 158 -15.55 13.80 0.05
N THR A 159 -14.75 14.51 0.82
CA THR A 159 -13.76 15.47 0.29
C THR A 159 -12.37 14.89 0.54
N PRO A 160 -11.59 14.59 -0.50
CA PRO A 160 -10.23 14.11 -0.35
C PRO A 160 -9.34 15.07 0.43
N ALA A 161 -8.52 14.55 1.31
CA ALA A 161 -7.43 15.24 1.98
C ALA A 161 -6.13 14.46 1.72
N VAL A 162 -5.55 14.69 0.56
CA VAL A 162 -4.45 13.87 0.03
C VAL A 162 -3.18 14.05 0.82
N ASP A 163 -2.62 12.96 1.35
CA ASP A 163 -1.30 12.92 1.96
C ASP A 163 -0.21 12.56 0.94
N ARG A 164 0.33 13.57 0.26
CA ARG A 164 1.38 13.36 -0.74
C ARG A 164 2.73 12.91 -0.16
N THR A 165 2.90 12.90 1.16
CA THR A 165 4.12 12.35 1.78
C THR A 165 4.18 10.83 1.69
N MET A 166 3.05 10.17 1.43
CA MET A 166 2.96 8.72 1.26
C MET A 166 3.47 8.23 -0.11
N ILE A 167 3.56 9.10 -1.11
CA ILE A 167 3.88 8.72 -2.49
C ILE A 167 5.18 9.33 -2.99
N ALA A 168 5.78 8.70 -4.00
CA ALA A 168 6.85 9.25 -4.81
C ALA A 168 6.40 9.35 -6.27
N THR A 169 6.64 10.50 -6.90
CA THR A 169 6.42 10.70 -8.34
C THR A 169 7.57 10.12 -9.16
N VAL A 170 7.37 9.92 -10.47
CA VAL A 170 8.43 9.46 -11.38
C VAL A 170 9.69 10.37 -11.32
N ASP A 171 9.53 11.68 -11.18
CA ASP A 171 10.65 12.61 -11.09
C ASP A 171 11.41 12.47 -9.77
N GLN A 172 10.71 12.20 -8.66
CA GLN A 172 11.37 11.89 -7.40
C GLN A 172 12.14 10.57 -7.46
N VAL A 173 11.60 9.56 -8.16
CA VAL A 173 12.31 8.29 -8.38
C VAL A 173 13.53 8.49 -9.28
N LYS A 174 13.44 9.28 -10.37
CA LYS A 174 14.59 9.66 -11.18
C LYS A 174 15.68 10.31 -10.34
N LYS A 175 15.32 11.26 -9.47
CA LYS A 175 16.28 11.87 -8.55
C LYS A 175 16.92 10.82 -7.63
N ALA A 176 16.12 9.92 -7.08
CA ALA A 176 16.58 8.88 -6.16
C ALA A 176 17.59 7.91 -6.81
N THR A 177 17.48 7.62 -8.12
CA THR A 177 18.46 6.76 -8.82
C THR A 177 19.88 7.36 -8.85
N GLY A 178 20.01 8.68 -8.78
CA GLY A 178 21.30 9.41 -8.75
C GLY A 178 21.80 9.76 -7.35
N ASP A 179 21.02 9.48 -6.31
CA ASP A 179 21.31 9.95 -4.94
C ASP A 179 21.15 8.82 -3.89
N PRO A 180 21.99 7.78 -3.97
CA PRO A 180 21.93 6.67 -3.02
C PRO A 180 22.34 7.05 -1.59
N ALA A 181 22.89 8.27 -1.38
CA ALA A 181 23.19 8.76 -0.05
C ALA A 181 21.91 9.07 0.75
N HIS A 182 20.88 9.60 0.10
CA HIS A 182 19.64 10.03 0.76
C HIS A 182 18.44 9.12 0.48
N TYR A 183 18.52 8.24 -0.54
CA TYR A 183 17.42 7.40 -0.97
C TYR A 183 17.79 5.91 -0.98
N LEU A 184 16.80 5.06 -0.74
CA LEU A 184 16.85 3.63 -0.99
C LEU A 184 15.60 3.22 -1.77
N ILE A 185 15.78 2.67 -2.97
CA ILE A 185 14.69 2.16 -3.80
C ILE A 185 14.57 0.66 -3.57
N LEU A 186 13.38 0.18 -3.22
CA LEU A 186 13.10 -1.23 -2.97
C LEU A 186 12.11 -1.78 -4.00
N ASP A 187 12.51 -2.85 -4.66
CA ASP A 187 11.65 -3.61 -5.56
C ASP A 187 10.90 -4.69 -4.78
N ALA A 188 9.60 -4.49 -4.62
CA ALA A 188 8.72 -5.38 -3.88
C ALA A 188 8.14 -6.53 -4.73
N ARG A 189 8.52 -6.65 -6.03
CA ARG A 189 8.08 -7.75 -6.89
C ARG A 189 8.50 -9.10 -6.31
N GLN A 190 7.81 -10.16 -6.68
CA GLN A 190 7.91 -11.40 -5.95
C GLN A 190 9.15 -12.21 -6.29
N THR A 191 9.57 -12.22 -7.56
CA THR A 191 10.60 -13.12 -8.06
C THR A 191 11.82 -12.39 -8.61
N LEU A 192 12.97 -13.06 -8.58
CA LEU A 192 14.17 -12.56 -9.25
C LEU A 192 14.00 -12.47 -10.77
N ASP A 193 13.17 -13.29 -11.37
CA ASP A 193 12.90 -13.24 -12.79
C ASP A 193 12.11 -11.99 -13.18
N GLU A 194 11.15 -11.54 -12.34
CA GLU A 194 10.51 -10.24 -12.51
C GLU A 194 11.53 -9.10 -12.37
N TYR A 195 12.38 -9.15 -11.34
CA TYR A 195 13.40 -8.13 -11.08
C TYR A 195 14.46 -8.07 -12.18
N SER A 196 14.96 -9.22 -12.63
CA SER A 196 16.00 -9.30 -13.68
C SER A 196 15.45 -9.07 -15.10
N GLY A 197 14.15 -9.02 -15.28
CA GLY A 197 13.51 -8.87 -16.58
C GLY A 197 13.42 -10.15 -17.40
N LYS A 198 13.74 -11.31 -16.84
CA LYS A 198 13.55 -12.62 -17.48
C LYS A 198 12.07 -12.97 -17.61
N ALA A 199 11.23 -12.53 -16.66
CA ALA A 199 9.78 -12.64 -16.72
C ALA A 199 9.14 -11.27 -16.87
N LEU A 200 8.22 -11.14 -17.83
CA LEU A 200 7.34 -9.99 -17.99
C LEU A 200 5.98 -10.33 -17.39
N GLN A 201 5.43 -9.42 -16.61
CA GLN A 201 4.04 -9.56 -16.20
C GLN A 201 3.13 -9.03 -17.30
N THR A 202 2.32 -9.91 -17.89
CA THR A 202 1.39 -9.59 -18.96
C THR A 202 -0.06 -9.55 -18.52
N ALA A 203 -0.37 -10.16 -17.37
CA ALA A 203 -1.71 -10.15 -16.79
C ALA A 203 -1.64 -10.23 -15.25
N LEU A 204 -2.64 -9.69 -14.56
CA LEU A 204 -2.86 -9.93 -13.14
C LEU A 204 -3.62 -11.25 -12.98
N ALA A 205 -3.06 -12.17 -12.19
CA ALA A 205 -3.57 -13.55 -12.07
C ALA A 205 -5.03 -13.65 -11.57
N SER A 206 -5.55 -12.61 -10.91
CA SER A 206 -6.89 -12.57 -10.32
C SER A 206 -7.91 -11.74 -11.12
N THR A 207 -7.49 -11.09 -12.22
CA THR A 207 -8.37 -10.25 -13.05
C THR A 207 -8.12 -10.48 -14.52
N ASP A 208 -9.08 -10.10 -15.37
CA ASP A 208 -8.92 -10.04 -16.82
C ASP A 208 -8.16 -8.76 -17.26
N LYS A 209 -7.65 -7.97 -16.30
CA LYS A 209 -6.91 -6.74 -16.59
C LYS A 209 -5.51 -7.07 -17.08
N GLU A 210 -5.25 -6.77 -18.35
CA GLU A 210 -3.90 -6.82 -18.90
C GLU A 210 -3.05 -5.67 -18.39
N ILE A 211 -1.91 -6.01 -17.77
CA ILE A 211 -0.81 -5.07 -17.57
C ILE A 211 0.23 -5.40 -18.63
N THR A 212 0.25 -4.62 -19.68
CA THR A 212 1.21 -4.83 -20.78
C THR A 212 2.52 -4.16 -20.43
N VAL A 213 3.44 -4.92 -19.86
CA VAL A 213 4.82 -4.47 -19.60
C VAL A 213 5.66 -4.71 -20.85
N LYS A 214 6.22 -3.65 -21.42
CA LYS A 214 7.02 -3.69 -22.66
C LYS A 214 8.49 -4.05 -22.42
N ARG A 215 9.05 -3.69 -21.27
CA ARG A 215 10.45 -3.92 -20.93
C ARG A 215 10.60 -4.62 -19.59
N GLY A 216 11.43 -5.66 -19.54
CA GLY A 216 11.86 -6.30 -18.31
C GLY A 216 13.01 -5.54 -17.65
N GLY A 217 13.30 -5.84 -16.39
CA GLY A 217 14.40 -5.24 -15.64
C GLY A 217 13.97 -4.57 -14.34
N ALA A 218 14.80 -3.67 -13.83
CA ALA A 218 14.56 -2.92 -12.61
C ALA A 218 14.94 -1.45 -12.75
N ILE A 219 14.46 -0.61 -11.84
CA ILE A 219 14.89 0.77 -11.70
C ILE A 219 16.36 0.79 -11.28
N PRO A 220 17.23 1.66 -11.89
CA PRO A 220 18.63 1.75 -11.52
C PRO A 220 18.82 1.98 -10.01
N GLY A 221 19.73 1.21 -9.40
CA GLY A 221 20.00 1.29 -7.96
C GLY A 221 18.95 0.64 -7.06
N ALA A 222 17.88 0.09 -7.62
CA ALA A 222 16.88 -0.61 -6.82
C ALA A 222 17.43 -1.91 -6.22
N VAL A 223 17.06 -2.17 -4.98
CA VAL A 223 17.39 -3.40 -4.26
C VAL A 223 16.20 -4.35 -4.30
N PHE A 224 16.43 -5.59 -4.74
CA PHE A 224 15.41 -6.63 -4.70
C PHE A 224 15.05 -6.98 -3.26
N SER A 225 13.83 -6.67 -2.87
CA SER A 225 13.29 -6.87 -1.53
C SER A 225 11.83 -7.31 -1.61
N PRO A 226 11.56 -8.57 -2.01
CA PRO A 226 10.20 -9.02 -2.28
C PRO A 226 9.29 -8.85 -1.06
N TRP A 227 8.05 -8.45 -1.30
CA TRP A 227 7.05 -8.22 -0.26
C TRP A 227 6.89 -9.41 0.70
N THR A 228 7.11 -10.64 0.21
CA THR A 228 7.01 -11.87 0.99
C THR A 228 8.02 -11.96 2.13
N ARG A 229 9.08 -11.15 2.12
CA ARG A 229 10.02 -11.04 3.27
C ARG A 229 9.35 -10.49 4.52
N TYR A 230 8.32 -9.69 4.35
CA TYR A 230 7.61 -8.97 5.42
C TYR A 230 6.29 -9.64 5.77
N ALA A 231 5.80 -10.53 4.92
CA ALA A 231 4.54 -11.23 5.12
C ALA A 231 4.67 -12.32 6.19
N GLY A 232 3.72 -12.35 7.09
CA GLY A 232 3.46 -13.50 7.96
C GLY A 232 2.66 -14.58 7.23
N ASN A 233 1.83 -14.17 6.27
CA ASN A 233 0.88 -15.01 5.54
C ASN A 233 0.95 -14.83 4.01
N LYS A 234 2.09 -15.06 3.40
CA LYS A 234 2.26 -14.92 1.95
C LYS A 234 1.37 -15.84 1.09
N ASP A 235 0.88 -16.93 1.66
CA ASP A 235 0.10 -17.97 0.97
C ASP A 235 -1.41 -17.94 1.32
N GLY A 236 -1.86 -16.95 2.11
CA GLY A 236 -3.27 -16.81 2.48
C GLY A 236 -3.79 -17.95 3.37
N GLN A 237 -2.96 -18.54 4.22
CA GLN A 237 -3.36 -19.60 5.13
C GLN A 237 -4.16 -19.04 6.31
N ALA A 238 -5.09 -19.84 6.83
CA ALA A 238 -5.80 -19.51 8.06
C ALA A 238 -4.86 -19.42 9.27
N ASP A 239 -5.21 -18.59 10.23
CA ASP A 239 -4.49 -18.40 11.51
C ASP A 239 -3.03 -17.94 11.36
N LYS A 240 -2.72 -17.31 10.24
CA LYS A 240 -1.44 -16.66 10.01
C LYS A 240 -1.62 -15.15 9.98
N PRO A 241 -0.79 -14.37 10.69
CA PRO A 241 -0.87 -12.92 10.67
C PRO A 241 -0.50 -12.39 9.28
N THR A 242 -1.18 -11.34 8.84
CA THR A 242 -0.90 -10.65 7.57
C THR A 242 0.56 -10.23 7.46
N LEU A 243 1.05 -9.54 8.47
CA LEU A 243 2.44 -9.08 8.56
C LEU A 243 3.20 -9.90 9.60
N ARG A 244 4.51 -9.98 9.46
CA ARG A 244 5.39 -10.42 10.55
C ARG A 244 5.25 -9.46 11.73
N ASP A 245 5.59 -9.96 12.93
CA ASP A 245 5.61 -9.11 14.12
C ASP A 245 6.67 -8.00 14.03
N PRO A 246 6.52 -6.90 14.78
CA PRO A 246 7.44 -5.78 14.71
C PRO A 246 8.92 -6.13 14.95
N PRO A 247 9.32 -7.00 15.90
CA PRO A 247 10.70 -7.43 16.03
C PRO A 247 11.24 -8.16 14.79
N GLU A 248 10.43 -8.97 14.13
CA GLU A 248 10.83 -9.64 12.88
C GLU A 248 10.94 -8.65 11.71
N LEU A 249 10.04 -7.67 11.62
CA LEU A 249 10.12 -6.60 10.64
C LEU A 249 11.39 -5.76 10.83
N GLN A 250 11.76 -5.43 12.06
CA GLN A 250 13.03 -4.74 12.38
C GLN A 250 14.24 -5.54 11.91
N LYS A 251 14.24 -6.87 12.10
CA LYS A 251 15.31 -7.73 11.57
C LYS A 251 15.42 -7.65 10.03
N GLN A 252 14.31 -7.41 9.31
CA GLN A 252 14.38 -7.20 7.86
C GLN A 252 15.05 -5.87 7.51
N LEU A 253 14.78 -4.77 8.26
CA LEU A 253 15.51 -3.50 8.11
C LEU A 253 17.01 -3.67 8.36
N GLU A 254 17.39 -4.38 9.41
CA GLU A 254 18.80 -4.67 9.68
C GLU A 254 19.49 -5.38 8.51
N LYS A 255 18.81 -6.36 7.88
CA LYS A 255 19.34 -7.04 6.69
C LYS A 255 19.51 -6.11 5.49
N LEU A 256 18.72 -5.05 5.39
CA LEU A 256 18.85 -4.06 4.32
C LEU A 256 20.06 -3.13 4.50
N LYS A 257 20.69 -3.05 5.69
CA LYS A 257 21.88 -2.22 5.93
C LYS A 257 23.02 -2.55 4.96
N LYS A 258 23.21 -3.83 4.65
CA LYS A 258 24.22 -4.26 3.66
C LYS A 258 23.92 -3.77 2.22
N ASN A 259 22.67 -3.35 1.97
CA ASN A 259 22.20 -2.80 0.72
C ASN A 259 22.01 -1.28 0.79
N GLY A 260 22.62 -0.61 1.80
CA GLY A 260 22.61 0.83 1.93
C GLY A 260 21.43 1.41 2.70
N TYR A 261 20.64 0.62 3.40
CA TYR A 261 19.60 1.14 4.29
C TYR A 261 20.23 1.94 5.45
N ALA A 262 19.65 3.12 5.72
CA ALA A 262 19.89 3.89 6.93
C ALA A 262 18.57 4.54 7.41
N PRO A 263 18.40 4.78 8.73
CA PRO A 263 17.13 5.27 9.27
C PRO A 263 16.71 6.66 8.81
N ASP A 264 17.64 7.46 8.34
CA ASP A 264 17.48 8.84 7.86
C ASP A 264 17.22 8.95 6.36
N LYS A 265 17.26 7.83 5.62
CA LYS A 265 16.96 7.84 4.18
C LYS A 265 15.46 7.79 3.90
N THR A 266 15.06 8.43 2.81
CA THR A 266 13.76 8.16 2.19
C THR A 266 13.80 6.78 1.52
N VAL A 267 12.90 5.88 1.93
CA VAL A 267 12.72 4.57 1.28
C VAL A 267 11.57 4.63 0.31
N ILE A 268 11.82 4.31 -0.96
CA ILE A 268 10.80 4.27 -2.01
C ILE A 268 10.53 2.81 -2.38
N SER A 269 9.31 2.36 -2.14
CA SER A 269 8.84 1.02 -2.52
C SER A 269 8.11 1.06 -3.85
N TYR A 270 8.36 0.09 -4.73
CA TYR A 270 7.59 -0.10 -5.96
C TYR A 270 7.36 -1.58 -6.24
N CYS A 271 6.36 -1.87 -7.10
CA CYS A 271 6.15 -3.23 -7.62
C CYS A 271 5.75 -3.16 -9.11
N HIS A 272 4.65 -3.79 -9.51
CA HIS A 272 4.11 -3.60 -10.87
C HIS A 272 3.24 -2.36 -11.00
N VAL A 273 2.29 -2.16 -10.08
CA VAL A 273 1.29 -1.07 -10.10
C VAL A 273 1.26 -0.23 -8.80
N GLY A 274 2.22 -0.40 -7.90
CA GLY A 274 2.30 0.32 -6.62
C GLY A 274 1.28 -0.11 -5.57
N LEU A 275 0.02 -0.18 -5.93
CA LEU A 275 -1.04 -0.65 -5.03
C LEU A 275 -1.03 -2.18 -4.94
N GLY A 276 -0.87 -2.71 -3.74
CA GLY A 276 -0.67 -4.14 -3.46
C GLY A 276 0.68 -4.41 -2.82
N ARG A 277 1.63 -5.05 -3.54
CA ARG A 277 2.94 -5.46 -2.99
C ARG A 277 3.79 -4.27 -2.52
N GLY A 278 3.79 -3.16 -3.26
CA GLY A 278 4.49 -1.93 -2.89
C GLY A 278 3.89 -1.29 -1.65
N SER A 279 2.56 -1.19 -1.58
CA SER A 279 1.83 -0.68 -0.41
C SER A 279 1.97 -1.60 0.81
N PHE A 280 2.02 -2.92 0.59
CA PHE A 280 2.30 -3.89 1.65
C PHE A 280 3.69 -3.66 2.27
N GLN A 281 4.70 -3.48 1.43
CA GLN A 281 6.06 -3.19 1.88
C GLN A 281 6.13 -1.83 2.61
N TYR A 282 5.41 -0.80 2.11
CA TYR A 282 5.25 0.47 2.80
C TYR A 282 4.73 0.26 4.24
N LEU A 283 3.60 -0.43 4.39
CA LEU A 283 3.00 -0.71 5.69
C LEU A 283 3.97 -1.46 6.62
N ALA A 284 4.65 -2.48 6.09
CA ALA A 284 5.61 -3.28 6.85
C ALA A 284 6.79 -2.43 7.35
N LEU A 285 7.35 -1.56 6.50
CA LEU A 285 8.47 -0.70 6.85
C LEU A 285 8.07 0.36 7.89
N LYS A 286 6.87 0.93 7.76
CA LYS A 286 6.31 1.86 8.77
C LYS A 286 6.14 1.16 10.11
N ARG A 287 5.61 -0.05 10.15
CA ARG A 287 5.48 -0.85 11.39
C ARG A 287 6.84 -1.29 11.95
N ALA A 288 7.85 -1.44 11.13
CA ALA A 288 9.23 -1.66 11.57
C ALA A 288 9.88 -0.39 12.19
N GLY A 289 9.20 0.75 12.12
CA GLY A 289 9.66 2.02 12.72
C GLY A 289 10.35 2.97 11.74
N HIS A 290 10.44 2.64 10.44
CA HIS A 290 11.03 3.57 9.46
C HIS A 290 10.06 4.73 9.15
N GLN A 291 10.53 5.98 9.24
CA GLN A 291 9.65 7.14 9.19
C GLN A 291 9.32 7.63 7.77
N ASP A 292 10.30 7.78 6.89
CA ASP A 292 10.09 8.30 5.52
C ASP A 292 10.03 7.17 4.50
N VAL A 293 8.86 6.51 4.42
CA VAL A 293 8.56 5.52 3.39
C VAL A 293 7.58 6.11 2.40
N ARG A 294 7.81 5.88 1.11
CA ARG A 294 6.92 6.31 0.02
C ARG A 294 6.65 5.18 -0.94
N VAL A 295 5.49 5.17 -1.54
CA VAL A 295 5.16 4.26 -2.64
C VAL A 295 5.30 5.00 -3.95
N TYR A 296 6.10 4.48 -4.87
CA TYR A 296 6.06 4.89 -6.27
C TYR A 296 4.86 4.20 -6.93
N VAL A 297 3.74 4.92 -7.00
CA VAL A 297 2.46 4.36 -7.46
C VAL A 297 2.52 3.95 -8.93
N GLY A 298 3.16 4.73 -9.80
CA GLY A 298 3.33 4.38 -11.22
C GLY A 298 4.10 3.07 -11.42
N SER A 299 5.04 2.78 -10.52
CA SER A 299 5.74 1.50 -10.45
C SER A 299 6.35 1.04 -11.79
N TRP A 300 6.41 -0.27 -12.01
CA TRP A 300 6.95 -0.83 -13.24
C TRP A 300 6.03 -0.61 -14.44
N ASP A 301 4.73 -0.44 -14.21
CA ASP A 301 3.75 -0.12 -15.26
C ASP A 301 4.03 1.26 -15.89
N GLU A 302 4.48 2.23 -15.11
CA GLU A 302 4.94 3.52 -15.64
C GLU A 302 6.39 3.43 -16.13
N TRP A 303 7.32 2.98 -15.29
CA TRP A 303 8.76 2.99 -15.59
C TRP A 303 9.15 2.04 -16.74
N GLY A 304 8.66 0.81 -16.70
CA GLY A 304 8.95 -0.21 -17.71
C GLY A 304 8.34 0.10 -19.08
N ASN A 305 7.29 0.90 -19.14
CA ASN A 305 6.62 1.27 -20.38
C ASN A 305 7.11 2.59 -20.99
N ASP A 306 7.90 3.38 -20.27
CA ASP A 306 8.50 4.61 -20.79
C ASP A 306 9.92 4.34 -21.31
N PRO A 307 10.15 4.36 -22.66
CA PRO A 307 11.46 4.08 -23.23
C PRO A 307 12.52 5.14 -22.90
N SER A 308 12.12 6.33 -22.43
CA SER A 308 13.03 7.39 -22.01
C SER A 308 13.66 7.14 -20.63
N LEU A 309 13.07 6.24 -19.82
CA LEU A 309 13.56 5.92 -18.50
C LEU A 309 14.64 4.84 -18.53
N PRO A 310 15.72 4.98 -17.76
CA PRO A 310 16.83 4.03 -17.77
C PRO A 310 16.43 2.70 -17.11
N LEU A 311 17.09 1.62 -17.53
CA LEU A 311 17.03 0.32 -16.89
C LEU A 311 18.30 0.04 -16.10
N ALA A 312 18.20 -0.69 -14.99
CA ALA A 312 19.35 -1.20 -14.29
C ALA A 312 20.16 -2.13 -15.20
N ALA A 313 21.49 -1.97 -15.22
CA ALA A 313 22.39 -3.01 -15.71
C ALA A 313 22.37 -4.15 -14.67
N LEU A 314 21.65 -5.21 -14.96
CA LEU A 314 21.59 -6.38 -14.10
C LEU A 314 22.57 -7.45 -14.63
N PRO A 315 23.25 -8.19 -13.74
CA PRO A 315 24.23 -9.19 -14.12
C PRO A 315 23.61 -10.39 -14.83
#